data_db07eaea7a7793bd46827856d02a7582
#
_entry.id   db07eaea7a7793bd46827856d02a7582
#
_cell.length_a   1.000
_cell.length_b   1.000
_cell.length_c   1.000
_cell.angle_alpha   90.00
_cell.angle_beta   90.00
_cell.angle_gamma   90.00
#
_symmetry.space_group_name_H-M   'P 1'
#
loop_
_entity.id
_entity.type
_entity.pdbx_description
1 polymer ?
#
loop_
_entity_poly.entity_id
_entity_poly.type
_entity_poly.pdbx_seq_one_letter_code
_entity_poly.pdbx_strand_id
1 'polypeptide(L)'
;MAKMPRARSLKTIAVLAAFLAALPAAGDAVGSRPAGGRTKRVTLPPQRTAPLSRAERPLVVRRGPRYAPGRVLVRFRPEVPEAYAEGLLASYGFPSFRRIRGIGVYSVETAPGASVLETLAMLRRNGDIEKARPDYRARLADVPNDPYFAGYQYALRNPGGVLAISPSVQPQMTAGADIKATAAWDAVKGDPELIIAILDTGLDLAHPDLATKVYSSGYDFANEDDEADDDHWHGTHVAGIAAADTGNAVGIAGVAWNCKLLPVKVTDASGDGYYSWIIDGIIWAVDEGADVINISMGGEYDDAFLEDACKYAFDRGVVVVAAAGNDGGAGVLYPAAYDDYVLAVAASDYDDEIVSWSNYGPQVDVAAPGVYILSTAPRAYVGPGNPPYLFASGTSMASPHVAGLAALIKSLKPGLSAADVMNVIRYTADDVNAATAPGFDDHAGYGRVNMERALTPYIIR
;
A
#
# COMPACT_ATOMS: atom_id res chain seq x y z
N MET A 1 42.44 -10.75 29.09
CA MET A 1 41.11 -10.69 29.75
C MET A 1 40.53 -9.29 29.45
N ALA A 2 39.78 -9.15 28.36
CA ALA A 2 39.14 -7.90 27.97
C ALA A 2 37.67 -7.96 28.40
N LYS A 3 37.25 -6.96 29.19
CA LYS A 3 35.86 -6.84 29.68
C LYS A 3 34.93 -6.45 28.56
N MET A 4 33.90 -7.26 28.32
CA MET A 4 32.73 -6.90 27.52
C MET A 4 31.94 -5.77 28.18
N PRO A 5 31.40 -4.79 27.44
CA PRO A 5 30.48 -3.81 28.00
C PRO A 5 29.11 -4.40 28.23
N ARG A 6 28.55 -4.15 29.40
CA ARG A 6 27.22 -4.55 29.84
C ARG A 6 26.14 -3.89 28.97
N ALA A 7 25.17 -4.67 28.56
CA ALA A 7 23.93 -4.25 27.93
C ALA A 7 23.23 -3.16 28.77
N ARG A 8 22.92 -2.01 28.16
CA ARG A 8 22.06 -0.98 28.74
C ARG A 8 20.61 -1.46 28.66
N SER A 9 19.98 -1.44 29.81
CA SER A 9 18.62 -1.84 30.13
C SER A 9 17.59 -1.07 29.27
N LEU A 10 16.71 -1.81 28.62
CA LEU A 10 15.43 -1.39 28.04
C LEU A 10 14.48 -0.91 29.14
N LYS A 11 14.56 0.34 29.55
CA LYS A 11 13.63 0.98 30.49
C LYS A 11 13.11 2.30 29.91
N THR A 12 12.52 2.30 28.72
CA THR A 12 11.90 3.54 28.18
C THR A 12 10.75 3.26 27.21
N ILE A 13 9.95 2.21 27.46
CA ILE A 13 8.74 1.92 26.64
C ILE A 13 7.43 2.07 27.43
N ALA A 14 7.47 2.62 28.62
CA ALA A 14 6.31 2.58 29.55
C ALA A 14 5.39 3.81 29.51
N VAL A 15 5.52 4.77 28.56
CA VAL A 15 4.72 6.02 28.58
C VAL A 15 3.73 6.14 27.42
N LEU A 16 3.68 5.20 26.46
CA LEU A 16 2.75 5.29 25.31
C LEU A 16 1.31 4.82 25.60
N ALA A 17 0.97 4.43 26.83
CA ALA A 17 -0.31 3.81 27.17
C ALA A 17 -1.39 4.78 27.73
N ALA A 18 -1.16 6.09 27.77
CA ALA A 18 -2.04 7.00 28.51
C ALA A 18 -3.13 7.71 27.66
N PHE A 19 -3.20 7.50 26.33
CA PHE A 19 -4.13 8.24 25.48
C PHE A 19 -5.18 7.39 24.73
N LEU A 20 -5.46 6.17 25.18
CA LEU A 20 -6.52 5.31 24.62
C LEU A 20 -7.89 5.49 25.30
N ALA A 21 -8.14 6.60 25.99
CA ALA A 21 -9.37 6.83 26.75
C ALA A 21 -10.07 8.14 26.36
N ALA A 22 -10.52 8.27 25.11
CA ALA A 22 -11.53 9.25 24.74
C ALA A 22 -12.24 8.87 23.43
N LEU A 23 -13.00 7.78 23.45
CA LEU A 23 -14.15 7.65 22.57
C LEU A 23 -15.39 7.80 23.47
N PRO A 24 -16.31 8.74 23.23
CA PRO A 24 -17.54 8.83 24.00
C PRO A 24 -18.42 7.62 23.67
N ALA A 25 -18.81 6.89 24.71
CA ALA A 25 -19.87 5.89 24.64
C ALA A 25 -21.16 6.58 24.23
N ALA A 26 -21.80 6.13 23.16
CA ALA A 26 -23.12 6.55 22.77
C ALA A 26 -24.12 6.21 23.88
N GLY A 27 -24.60 7.25 24.58
CA GLY A 27 -25.66 7.13 25.55
C GLY A 27 -27.02 7.25 24.88
N ASP A 28 -27.89 6.31 25.19
CA ASP A 28 -29.29 6.21 24.79
C ASP A 28 -30.05 7.52 25.05
N ALA A 29 -30.60 8.14 24.02
CA ALA A 29 -31.64 9.14 24.12
C ALA A 29 -32.90 8.62 23.41
N VAL A 30 -33.84 8.12 24.19
CA VAL A 30 -35.22 7.84 23.79
C VAL A 30 -35.97 9.17 23.58
N GLY A 31 -36.28 9.49 22.34
CA GLY A 31 -37.07 10.64 21.93
C GLY A 31 -38.16 10.26 20.94
N SER A 32 -39.41 10.43 21.33
CA SER A 32 -40.68 10.08 20.72
C SER A 32 -40.86 10.51 19.26
N ARG A 33 -41.43 9.62 18.44
CA ARG A 33 -41.94 9.85 17.07
C ARG A 33 -43.15 10.79 17.05
N PRO A 34 -43.34 11.58 16.00
CA PRO A 34 -44.64 11.87 15.43
C PRO A 34 -44.85 11.10 14.10
N ALA A 35 -46.08 10.63 13.94
CA ALA A 35 -46.54 9.86 12.78
C ALA A 35 -46.83 10.75 11.57
N GLY A 36 -46.61 10.19 10.39
CA GLY A 36 -47.29 10.59 9.16
C GLY A 36 -46.43 11.28 8.11
N GLY A 37 -45.83 10.52 7.18
CA GLY A 37 -45.19 11.02 5.95
C GLY A 37 -45.06 9.92 4.93
N ARG A 38 -45.68 10.10 3.78
CA ARG A 38 -45.77 9.22 2.62
C ARG A 38 -44.41 8.62 2.23
N THR A 39 -44.35 7.31 2.18
CA THR A 39 -43.23 6.56 1.57
C THR A 39 -43.10 6.91 0.09
N LYS A 40 -42.09 7.70 -0.28
CA LYS A 40 -41.61 7.75 -1.67
C LYS A 40 -40.80 6.47 -1.91
N ARG A 41 -41.24 5.66 -2.87
CA ARG A 41 -40.42 4.57 -3.41
C ARG A 41 -39.13 5.20 -3.96
N VAL A 42 -38.02 4.90 -3.32
CA VAL A 42 -36.69 5.12 -3.90
C VAL A 42 -36.52 4.05 -4.96
N THR A 43 -36.56 4.44 -6.22
CA THR A 43 -36.15 3.59 -7.35
C THR A 43 -34.63 3.55 -7.32
N LEU A 44 -34.08 2.39 -7.00
CA LEU A 44 -32.66 2.12 -7.18
C LEU A 44 -32.27 2.38 -8.65
N PRO A 45 -31.11 3.00 -8.93
CA PRO A 45 -30.62 3.15 -10.29
C PRO A 45 -30.46 1.75 -10.93
N PRO A 46 -30.69 1.62 -12.25
CA PRO A 46 -30.58 0.34 -12.93
C PRO A 46 -29.15 -0.18 -12.82
N GLN A 47 -29.03 -1.46 -12.45
CA GLN A 47 -27.75 -2.16 -12.50
C GLN A 47 -27.13 -1.97 -13.89
N ARG A 48 -25.89 -1.50 -13.98
CA ARG A 48 -25.16 -1.35 -15.23
C ARG A 48 -24.99 -2.71 -15.89
N THR A 49 -25.78 -2.97 -16.95
CA THR A 49 -25.60 -4.09 -17.87
C THR A 49 -24.93 -3.65 -19.18
N ALA A 50 -24.35 -2.45 -19.22
CA ALA A 50 -23.63 -1.98 -20.41
C ALA A 50 -22.27 -2.67 -20.52
N PRO A 51 -21.81 -3.06 -21.72
CA PRO A 51 -20.47 -3.61 -21.87
C PRO A 51 -19.45 -2.55 -21.47
N LEU A 52 -18.49 -2.95 -20.63
CA LEU A 52 -17.38 -2.13 -20.15
C LEU A 52 -16.73 -1.33 -21.31
N SER A 53 -16.53 -0.03 -21.12
CA SER A 53 -15.82 0.81 -22.07
C SER A 53 -14.40 0.29 -22.33
N ARG A 54 -13.71 0.77 -23.35
CA ARG A 54 -12.33 0.36 -23.67
C ARG A 54 -11.36 0.64 -22.50
N ALA A 55 -11.68 1.61 -21.64
CA ALA A 55 -10.95 1.96 -20.41
C ALA A 55 -11.23 0.97 -19.27
N GLU A 56 -12.35 0.26 -19.28
CA GLU A 56 -12.79 -0.69 -18.25
C GLU A 56 -12.40 -2.14 -18.55
N ARG A 57 -11.62 -2.41 -19.62
CA ARG A 57 -11.11 -3.76 -19.86
C ARG A 57 -9.98 -4.04 -18.88
N PRO A 58 -10.08 -5.13 -18.06
CA PRO A 58 -9.03 -5.46 -17.11
C PRO A 58 -7.70 -5.58 -17.85
N LEU A 59 -6.69 -4.84 -17.38
CA LEU A 59 -5.31 -5.05 -17.75
C LEU A 59 -4.97 -6.51 -17.47
N VAL A 60 -4.64 -7.31 -18.49
CA VAL A 60 -4.22 -8.69 -18.30
C VAL A 60 -2.82 -8.67 -17.71
N VAL A 61 -2.78 -8.64 -16.38
CA VAL A 61 -1.55 -8.66 -15.59
C VAL A 61 -0.90 -10.04 -15.73
N ARG A 62 0.14 -10.16 -16.56
CA ARG A 62 0.97 -11.35 -16.62
C ARG A 62 2.24 -11.14 -15.80
N ARG A 63 2.40 -11.93 -14.75
CA ARG A 63 3.65 -11.94 -13.97
C ARG A 63 4.82 -12.27 -14.91
N GLY A 64 5.87 -11.44 -14.88
CA GLY A 64 7.16 -11.81 -15.48
C GLY A 64 7.72 -13.05 -14.78
N PRO A 65 8.56 -13.86 -15.48
CA PRO A 65 9.07 -15.08 -14.89
C PRO A 65 9.94 -14.77 -13.66
N ARG A 66 9.61 -15.42 -12.51
CA ARG A 66 10.44 -15.38 -11.28
C ARG A 66 11.73 -16.19 -11.41
N TYR A 67 12.20 -16.41 -12.64
CA TYR A 67 13.40 -17.21 -12.98
C TYR A 67 14.25 -16.49 -14.03
N ALA A 68 15.50 -16.89 -14.13
CA ALA A 68 16.41 -16.36 -15.14
C ALA A 68 15.88 -16.65 -16.56
N PRO A 69 15.70 -15.64 -17.42
CA PRO A 69 15.35 -15.90 -18.81
C PRO A 69 16.45 -16.73 -19.47
N GLY A 70 16.05 -17.72 -20.24
CA GLY A 70 16.99 -18.55 -20.97
C GLY A 70 17.82 -19.53 -20.12
N ARG A 71 17.39 -19.86 -18.88
CA ARG A 71 18.13 -20.82 -18.05
C ARG A 71 17.22 -21.79 -17.32
N VAL A 72 17.66 -23.08 -17.27
CA VAL A 72 16.97 -24.15 -16.53
C VAL A 72 17.98 -24.95 -15.72
N LEU A 73 17.51 -25.57 -14.63
CA LEU A 73 18.26 -26.53 -13.83
C LEU A 73 17.77 -27.95 -14.13
N VAL A 74 18.68 -28.86 -14.41
CA VAL A 74 18.39 -30.25 -14.80
C VAL A 74 19.16 -31.21 -13.91
N ARG A 75 18.48 -32.21 -13.35
CA ARG A 75 19.09 -33.33 -12.64
C ARG A 75 18.69 -34.61 -13.33
N PHE A 76 19.70 -35.42 -13.66
CA PHE A 76 19.53 -36.77 -14.19
C PHE A 76 19.31 -37.75 -13.04
N ARG A 77 18.75 -38.91 -13.36
CA ARG A 77 18.64 -40.02 -12.41
C ARG A 77 20.01 -40.50 -11.97
N PRO A 78 20.18 -41.04 -10.74
CA PRO A 78 21.50 -41.43 -10.23
C PRO A 78 22.23 -42.48 -11.05
N GLU A 79 21.51 -43.36 -11.76
CA GLU A 79 22.03 -44.38 -12.62
C GLU A 79 22.56 -43.91 -13.98
N VAL A 80 22.28 -42.64 -14.33
CA VAL A 80 22.71 -42.07 -15.62
C VAL A 80 24.17 -41.61 -15.52
N PRO A 81 25.08 -42.18 -16.36
CA PRO A 81 26.48 -41.76 -16.36
C PRO A 81 26.64 -40.29 -16.78
N GLU A 82 27.60 -39.59 -16.19
CA GLU A 82 27.88 -38.16 -16.45
C GLU A 82 28.13 -37.89 -17.94
N ALA A 83 28.98 -38.68 -18.58
CA ALA A 83 29.29 -38.52 -20.01
C ALA A 83 28.05 -38.70 -20.92
N TYR A 84 27.13 -39.57 -20.53
CA TYR A 84 25.84 -39.73 -21.22
C TYR A 84 24.94 -38.53 -21.02
N ALA A 85 24.82 -38.02 -19.78
CA ALA A 85 24.03 -36.86 -19.46
C ALA A 85 24.50 -35.63 -20.26
N GLU A 86 25.80 -35.39 -20.32
CA GLU A 86 26.39 -34.29 -21.09
C GLU A 86 26.18 -34.47 -22.61
N GLY A 87 26.37 -35.69 -23.13
CA GLY A 87 26.06 -36.01 -24.52
C GLY A 87 24.60 -35.78 -24.87
N LEU A 88 23.68 -36.10 -23.96
CA LEU A 88 22.27 -35.87 -24.15
C LEU A 88 21.92 -34.37 -24.14
N LEU A 89 22.49 -33.59 -23.22
CA LEU A 89 22.30 -32.13 -23.21
C LEU A 89 22.84 -31.49 -24.51
N ALA A 90 24.01 -31.93 -24.98
CA ALA A 90 24.56 -31.48 -26.24
C ALA A 90 23.65 -31.83 -27.45
N SER A 91 23.05 -33.03 -27.44
CA SER A 91 22.14 -33.47 -28.52
C SER A 91 20.83 -32.65 -28.58
N TYR A 92 20.41 -32.02 -27.49
CA TYR A 92 19.28 -31.09 -27.47
C TYR A 92 19.62 -29.71 -28.06
N GLY A 93 20.88 -29.46 -28.41
CA GLY A 93 21.33 -28.21 -29.03
C GLY A 93 21.41 -27.05 -28.05
N PHE A 94 21.56 -27.31 -26.76
CA PHE A 94 21.77 -26.23 -25.78
C PHE A 94 23.13 -25.57 -26.00
N PRO A 95 23.22 -24.22 -26.05
CA PRO A 95 24.45 -23.50 -26.36
C PRO A 95 25.52 -23.66 -25.28
N SER A 96 25.12 -23.79 -24.04
CA SER A 96 26.03 -24.09 -22.93
C SER A 96 25.31 -24.79 -21.76
N PHE A 97 26.08 -25.58 -21.03
CA PHE A 97 25.67 -26.18 -19.77
C PHE A 97 26.86 -26.35 -18.84
N ARG A 98 26.58 -26.28 -17.54
CA ARG A 98 27.60 -26.42 -16.49
C ARG A 98 27.07 -27.28 -15.36
N ARG A 99 27.86 -28.27 -14.95
CA ARG A 99 27.54 -29.12 -13.79
C ARG A 99 27.77 -28.36 -12.46
N ILE A 100 26.79 -28.40 -11.58
CA ILE A 100 26.89 -27.91 -10.20
C ILE A 100 27.47 -29.03 -9.34
N ARG A 101 28.65 -28.80 -8.77
CA ARG A 101 29.38 -29.82 -8.00
C ARG A 101 28.57 -30.29 -6.79
N GLY A 102 28.71 -31.59 -6.45
CA GLY A 102 28.19 -32.20 -5.23
C GLY A 102 26.76 -32.74 -5.31
N ILE A 103 25.90 -32.21 -6.21
CA ILE A 103 24.46 -32.59 -6.24
C ILE A 103 23.99 -33.11 -7.61
N GLY A 104 24.89 -33.25 -8.62
CA GLY A 104 24.54 -33.79 -9.93
C GLY A 104 23.52 -32.97 -10.73
N VAL A 105 23.42 -31.68 -10.48
CA VAL A 105 22.55 -30.77 -11.21
C VAL A 105 23.33 -30.03 -12.28
N TYR A 106 22.72 -29.86 -13.44
CA TYR A 106 23.26 -29.04 -14.52
C TYR A 106 22.50 -27.72 -14.61
N SER A 107 23.22 -26.61 -14.70
CA SER A 107 22.67 -25.32 -15.12
C SER A 107 22.83 -25.25 -16.64
N VAL A 108 21.72 -25.15 -17.36
CA VAL A 108 21.63 -25.25 -18.79
C VAL A 108 21.07 -23.98 -19.39
N GLU A 109 21.77 -23.41 -20.39
CA GLU A 109 21.26 -22.26 -21.15
C GLU A 109 20.36 -22.78 -22.28
N THR A 110 19.15 -22.19 -22.39
CA THR A 110 18.22 -22.52 -23.49
C THR A 110 18.74 -21.92 -24.82
N ALA A 111 18.30 -22.45 -25.93
CA ALA A 111 18.59 -21.84 -27.22
C ALA A 111 18.06 -20.37 -27.26
N PRO A 112 18.76 -19.46 -27.99
CA PRO A 112 18.29 -18.07 -28.12
C PRO A 112 16.84 -17.99 -28.58
N GLY A 113 16.00 -17.25 -27.83
CA GLY A 113 14.60 -17.12 -28.12
C GLY A 113 13.69 -18.26 -27.66
N ALA A 114 14.24 -19.37 -27.18
CA ALA A 114 13.44 -20.48 -26.68
C ALA A 114 12.79 -20.15 -25.32
N SER A 115 11.53 -20.57 -25.19
CA SER A 115 10.79 -20.43 -23.93
C SER A 115 11.35 -21.41 -22.88
N VAL A 116 11.63 -20.90 -21.67
CA VAL A 116 12.02 -21.73 -20.52
C VAL A 116 10.96 -22.82 -20.24
N LEU A 117 9.66 -22.48 -20.35
CA LEU A 117 8.57 -23.42 -20.08
C LEU A 117 8.50 -24.53 -21.14
N GLU A 118 8.70 -24.22 -22.42
CA GLU A 118 8.75 -25.23 -23.51
C GLU A 118 9.96 -26.10 -23.34
N THR A 119 11.13 -25.54 -23.04
CA THR A 119 12.37 -26.29 -22.75
C THR A 119 12.14 -27.26 -21.58
N LEU A 120 11.50 -26.83 -20.52
CA LEU A 120 11.17 -27.71 -19.39
C LEU A 120 10.17 -28.79 -19.75
N ALA A 121 9.19 -28.50 -20.59
CA ALA A 121 8.20 -29.46 -21.04
C ALA A 121 8.90 -30.56 -21.91
N MET A 122 9.87 -30.18 -22.76
CA MET A 122 10.68 -31.09 -23.54
C MET A 122 11.56 -31.99 -22.64
N LEU A 123 12.31 -31.39 -21.72
CA LEU A 123 13.21 -32.11 -20.82
C LEU A 123 12.47 -33.10 -19.93
N ARG A 124 11.31 -32.76 -19.42
CA ARG A 124 10.49 -33.62 -18.55
C ARG A 124 9.92 -34.85 -19.24
N ARG A 125 9.91 -34.90 -20.58
CA ARG A 125 9.50 -36.09 -21.35
C ARG A 125 10.57 -37.17 -21.41
N ASN A 126 11.82 -36.82 -21.10
CA ASN A 126 12.91 -37.76 -21.11
C ASN A 126 12.98 -38.55 -19.79
N GLY A 127 12.94 -39.88 -19.88
CA GLY A 127 12.93 -40.77 -18.72
C GLY A 127 14.19 -40.74 -17.85
N ASP A 128 15.33 -40.33 -18.44
CA ASP A 128 16.63 -40.24 -17.76
C ASP A 128 16.75 -38.99 -16.90
N ILE A 129 15.84 -38.01 -17.08
CA ILE A 129 15.80 -36.78 -16.30
C ILE A 129 14.91 -36.95 -15.08
N GLU A 130 15.49 -36.86 -13.89
CA GLU A 130 14.77 -36.95 -12.63
C GLU A 130 13.96 -35.66 -12.37
N LYS A 131 14.61 -34.50 -12.55
CA LYS A 131 13.99 -33.19 -12.32
C LYS A 131 14.51 -32.15 -13.31
N ALA A 132 13.58 -31.35 -13.83
CA ALA A 132 13.89 -30.12 -14.57
C ALA A 132 13.05 -28.96 -13.99
N ARG A 133 13.72 -27.87 -13.63
CA ARG A 133 13.13 -26.69 -12.98
C ARG A 133 13.65 -25.40 -13.62
N PRO A 134 12.90 -24.31 -13.55
CA PRO A 134 13.46 -22.99 -13.85
C PRO A 134 14.61 -22.68 -12.90
N ASP A 135 15.59 -21.90 -13.37
CA ASP A 135 16.60 -21.32 -12.49
C ASP A 135 16.01 -20.08 -11.82
N TYR A 136 15.40 -20.27 -10.64
CA TYR A 136 14.71 -19.20 -9.94
C TYR A 136 15.66 -18.13 -9.45
N ARG A 137 15.23 -16.89 -9.54
CA ARG A 137 15.98 -15.75 -9.01
C ARG A 137 16.01 -15.81 -7.49
N ALA A 138 17.18 -15.63 -6.93
CA ALA A 138 17.38 -15.30 -5.52
C ALA A 138 17.87 -13.86 -5.41
N ARG A 139 17.36 -13.11 -4.45
CA ARG A 139 17.76 -11.74 -4.16
C ARG A 139 18.05 -11.60 -2.66
N LEU A 140 18.91 -10.66 -2.31
CA LEU A 140 18.99 -10.17 -0.94
C LEU A 140 17.69 -9.39 -0.70
N ALA A 141 17.00 -9.68 0.40
CA ALA A 141 15.83 -8.92 0.78
C ALA A 141 16.29 -7.56 1.32
N ASP A 142 15.77 -6.47 0.74
CA ASP A 142 15.95 -5.14 1.28
C ASP A 142 15.01 -4.96 2.48
N VAL A 143 15.56 -5.12 3.66
CA VAL A 143 14.83 -4.90 4.92
C VAL A 143 15.26 -3.56 5.50
N PRO A 144 14.32 -2.65 5.80
CA PRO A 144 14.63 -1.39 6.46
C PRO A 144 15.39 -1.59 7.77
N ASN A 145 16.35 -0.70 8.05
CA ASN A 145 17.07 -0.71 9.32
C ASN A 145 16.44 0.22 10.38
N ASP A 146 15.25 0.72 10.08
CA ASP A 146 14.47 1.63 10.92
C ASP A 146 14.02 0.89 12.18
N PRO A 147 14.25 1.45 13.38
CA PRO A 147 14.09 0.73 14.63
C PRO A 147 12.73 0.12 14.90
N TYR A 148 11.66 0.78 14.39
CA TYR A 148 10.29 0.31 14.63
C TYR A 148 9.75 -0.60 13.52
N PHE A 149 10.47 -0.77 12.40
CA PHE A 149 9.99 -1.55 11.27
C PHE A 149 9.67 -3.00 11.65
N ALA A 150 10.64 -3.71 12.24
CA ALA A 150 10.51 -5.15 12.44
C ALA A 150 9.48 -5.55 13.51
N GLY A 151 9.24 -4.68 14.50
CA GLY A 151 8.40 -5.01 15.66
C GLY A 151 7.02 -4.38 15.66
N TYR A 152 6.80 -3.32 14.87
CA TYR A 152 5.59 -2.52 15.01
C TYR A 152 4.88 -2.19 13.69
N GLN A 153 5.55 -2.27 12.53
CA GLN A 153 4.94 -1.96 11.24
C GLN A 153 4.43 -3.23 10.54
N TYR A 154 3.47 -3.91 11.16
CA TYR A 154 2.87 -5.12 10.60
C TYR A 154 2.23 -4.87 9.23
N ALA A 155 1.68 -3.68 8.99
CA ALA A 155 1.07 -3.31 7.72
C ALA A 155 2.02 -3.52 6.52
N LEU A 156 3.31 -3.27 6.71
CA LEU A 156 4.36 -3.44 5.68
C LEU A 156 4.90 -4.87 5.62
N ARG A 157 5.00 -5.53 6.79
CA ARG A 157 5.45 -6.91 6.93
C ARG A 157 4.85 -7.54 8.19
N ASN A 158 3.98 -8.51 8.02
CA ASN A 158 3.36 -9.25 9.13
C ASN A 158 3.91 -10.69 9.21
N PRO A 159 4.85 -10.97 10.13
CA PRO A 159 5.35 -12.33 10.33
C PRO A 159 4.42 -13.20 11.18
N GLY A 160 3.29 -12.66 11.65
CA GLY A 160 2.45 -13.24 12.69
C GLY A 160 3.01 -13.00 14.09
N GLY A 161 2.35 -13.55 15.10
CA GLY A 161 2.72 -13.36 16.49
C GLY A 161 2.02 -12.17 17.15
N VAL A 162 2.60 -11.61 18.20
CA VAL A 162 1.98 -10.55 19.01
C VAL A 162 2.48 -9.18 18.61
N LEU A 163 1.56 -8.25 18.32
CA LEU A 163 1.86 -6.84 18.19
C LEU A 163 1.79 -6.17 19.57
N ALA A 164 2.94 -5.83 20.14
CA ALA A 164 3.03 -5.27 21.49
C ALA A 164 2.84 -3.73 21.46
N ILE A 165 1.59 -3.26 21.43
CA ILE A 165 1.25 -1.83 21.42
C ILE A 165 1.44 -1.24 22.83
N SER A 166 0.88 -1.93 23.84
CA SER A 166 1.02 -1.55 25.25
C SER A 166 0.92 -2.82 26.13
N PRO A 167 1.19 -2.76 27.43
CA PRO A 167 1.02 -3.91 28.32
C PRO A 167 -0.39 -4.50 28.32
N SER A 168 -1.41 -3.70 28.01
CA SER A 168 -2.82 -4.12 27.99
C SER A 168 -3.38 -4.34 26.57
N VAL A 169 -2.66 -3.96 25.51
CA VAL A 169 -3.09 -4.08 24.11
C VAL A 169 -2.02 -4.83 23.33
N GLN A 170 -2.25 -6.12 23.15
CA GLN A 170 -1.31 -7.05 22.52
C GLN A 170 -2.05 -8.02 21.60
N PRO A 171 -2.60 -7.52 20.46
CA PRO A 171 -3.32 -8.38 19.54
C PRO A 171 -2.40 -9.45 18.93
N GLN A 172 -2.99 -10.64 18.70
CA GLN A 172 -2.37 -11.70 17.93
C GLN A 172 -2.56 -11.41 16.45
N MET A 173 -1.50 -11.49 15.66
CA MET A 173 -1.55 -11.18 14.22
C MET A 173 -1.50 -12.44 13.38
N THR A 174 -2.21 -12.45 12.26
CA THR A 174 -2.14 -13.50 11.25
C THR A 174 -0.99 -13.23 10.27
N ALA A 175 -0.07 -14.19 10.16
CA ALA A 175 1.08 -14.05 9.27
C ALA A 175 0.64 -13.83 7.82
N GLY A 176 1.15 -12.77 7.22
CA GLY A 176 0.85 -12.41 5.84
C GLY A 176 -0.33 -11.45 5.66
N ALA A 177 -1.02 -11.04 6.72
CA ALA A 177 -1.98 -9.93 6.72
C ALA A 177 -1.22 -8.60 6.64
N ASP A 178 -0.63 -8.31 5.47
CA ASP A 178 0.20 -7.13 5.16
C ASP A 178 0.16 -6.80 3.66
N ILE A 179 0.62 -5.61 3.28
CA ILE A 179 0.64 -5.14 1.89
C ILE A 179 1.79 -5.71 1.05
N LYS A 180 2.61 -6.64 1.56
CA LYS A 180 3.76 -7.27 0.86
C LYS A 180 4.87 -6.29 0.47
N ALA A 181 5.11 -5.28 1.30
CA ALA A 181 6.03 -4.20 1.00
C ALA A 181 7.49 -4.68 0.81
N THR A 182 7.99 -5.56 1.68
CA THR A 182 9.38 -6.05 1.61
C THR A 182 9.71 -6.75 0.29
N ALA A 183 8.77 -7.51 -0.27
CA ALA A 183 8.97 -8.16 -1.57
C ALA A 183 8.86 -7.18 -2.74
N ALA A 184 8.09 -6.10 -2.55
CA ALA A 184 7.87 -5.07 -3.55
C ALA A 184 9.06 -4.11 -3.69
N TRP A 185 9.71 -3.76 -2.59
CA TRP A 185 10.88 -2.88 -2.58
C TRP A 185 12.10 -3.44 -3.30
N ASP A 186 12.15 -4.75 -3.56
CA ASP A 186 13.11 -5.35 -4.47
C ASP A 186 12.95 -4.88 -5.94
N ALA A 187 11.77 -4.41 -6.32
CA ALA A 187 11.49 -3.93 -7.67
C ALA A 187 11.71 -2.42 -7.81
N VAL A 188 11.19 -1.65 -6.85
CA VAL A 188 11.27 -0.17 -6.85
C VAL A 188 11.07 0.37 -5.44
N LYS A 189 11.75 1.45 -5.10
CA LYS A 189 11.68 2.16 -3.82
C LYS A 189 11.11 3.58 -3.96
N GLY A 190 10.71 3.97 -5.16
CA GLY A 190 10.25 5.31 -5.50
C GLY A 190 11.29 6.09 -6.29
N ASP A 191 10.82 7.14 -6.95
CA ASP A 191 11.63 8.12 -7.68
C ASP A 191 11.65 9.42 -6.85
N PRO A 192 12.82 10.03 -6.60
CA PRO A 192 12.92 11.27 -5.82
C PRO A 192 12.28 12.49 -6.51
N GLU A 193 11.96 12.40 -7.78
CA GLU A 193 11.22 13.44 -8.51
C GLU A 193 9.70 13.30 -8.37
N LEU A 194 9.19 12.16 -7.88
CA LEU A 194 7.75 11.95 -7.67
C LEU A 194 7.28 12.56 -6.36
N ILE A 195 6.15 13.26 -6.44
CA ILE A 195 5.56 14.04 -5.35
C ILE A 195 4.23 13.42 -4.92
N ILE A 196 4.10 13.11 -3.64
CA ILE A 196 2.85 12.73 -3.00
C ILE A 196 2.36 13.93 -2.18
N ALA A 197 1.27 14.56 -2.62
CA ALA A 197 0.61 15.61 -1.85
C ALA A 197 -0.26 14.99 -0.75
N ILE A 198 -0.12 15.52 0.45
CA ILE A 198 -0.89 15.12 1.63
C ILE A 198 -1.84 16.28 1.98
N LEU A 199 -3.10 16.13 1.57
CA LEU A 199 -4.17 17.07 1.89
C LEU A 199 -4.75 16.69 3.25
N ASP A 200 -4.33 17.41 4.29
CA ASP A 200 -4.60 17.02 5.68
C ASP A 200 -4.44 18.21 6.65
N THR A 201 -4.07 17.95 7.90
CA THR A 201 -3.85 18.96 8.95
C THR A 201 -2.51 19.67 8.88
N GLY A 202 -1.70 19.42 7.84
CA GLY A 202 -0.33 19.87 7.71
C GLY A 202 0.69 18.77 7.97
N LEU A 203 1.96 19.13 8.16
CA LEU A 203 3.07 18.21 8.39
C LEU A 203 4.10 18.84 9.31
N ASP A 204 4.59 18.10 10.33
CA ASP A 204 5.78 18.56 11.11
C ASP A 204 6.99 18.61 10.18
N LEU A 205 7.25 19.79 9.61
CA LEU A 205 8.30 20.03 8.60
C LEU A 205 9.71 19.78 9.16
N ALA A 206 9.87 19.76 10.48
CA ALA A 206 11.12 19.48 11.17
C ALA A 206 11.21 18.06 11.74
N HIS A 207 10.23 17.19 11.47
CA HIS A 207 10.23 15.83 11.98
C HIS A 207 11.44 15.04 11.47
N PRO A 208 12.21 14.32 12.35
CA PRO A 208 13.46 13.69 11.98
C PRO A 208 13.35 12.60 10.90
N ASP A 209 12.15 12.04 10.72
CA ASP A 209 11.85 11.00 9.75
C ASP A 209 11.12 11.53 8.49
N LEU A 210 10.85 12.85 8.43
CA LEU A 210 10.12 13.46 7.31
C LEU A 210 10.86 14.63 6.67
N ALA A 211 11.67 15.38 7.42
CA ALA A 211 12.28 16.64 6.98
C ALA A 211 13.04 16.52 5.64
N THR A 212 13.70 15.38 5.38
CA THR A 212 14.44 15.13 4.12
C THR A 212 13.49 14.82 2.96
N LYS A 213 12.23 14.50 3.25
CA LYS A 213 11.18 14.09 2.30
C LYS A 213 10.37 15.27 1.82
N VAL A 214 10.31 16.35 2.58
CA VAL A 214 9.53 17.55 2.26
C VAL A 214 10.01 18.17 0.94
N TYR A 215 9.08 18.34 -0.01
CA TYR A 215 9.32 18.99 -1.31
C TYR A 215 9.41 20.51 -1.16
N SER A 216 8.42 21.10 -0.45
CA SER A 216 8.35 22.50 -0.08
C SER A 216 7.62 22.66 1.26
N SER A 217 7.59 23.86 1.84
CA SER A 217 6.80 24.15 3.05
C SER A 217 5.29 23.93 2.87
N GLY A 218 4.84 23.79 1.63
CA GLY A 218 3.42 23.59 1.30
C GLY A 218 2.62 24.88 1.32
N TYR A 219 1.29 24.74 1.46
CA TYR A 219 0.37 25.85 1.62
C TYR A 219 -0.72 25.51 2.64
N ASP A 220 -1.06 26.46 3.52
CA ASP A 220 -2.13 26.35 4.50
C ASP A 220 -3.35 27.15 4.03
N PHE A 221 -4.39 26.42 3.58
CA PHE A 221 -5.65 27.01 3.12
C PHE A 221 -6.56 27.44 4.27
N ALA A 222 -6.31 26.95 5.49
CA ALA A 222 -7.08 27.35 6.66
C ALA A 222 -6.60 28.69 7.23
N ASN A 223 -5.29 28.97 7.18
CA ASN A 223 -4.68 30.20 7.67
C ASN A 223 -4.24 31.14 6.55
N GLU A 224 -4.33 30.72 5.27
CA GLU A 224 -3.97 31.47 4.07
C GLU A 224 -2.47 31.89 4.05
N ASP A 225 -1.55 30.95 4.34
CA ASP A 225 -0.12 31.18 4.35
C ASP A 225 0.70 30.07 3.66
N ASP A 226 2.02 30.31 3.46
CA ASP A 226 2.93 29.44 2.73
C ASP A 226 3.64 28.41 3.64
N GLU A 227 3.08 28.08 4.81
CA GLU A 227 3.67 27.16 5.77
C GLU A 227 2.62 26.17 6.32
N ALA A 228 2.54 24.99 5.71
CA ALA A 228 1.59 23.95 6.09
C ALA A 228 2.11 23.10 7.26
N ASP A 229 2.53 23.73 8.36
CA ASP A 229 2.95 23.03 9.58
C ASP A 229 1.75 22.41 10.32
N ASP A 230 1.97 21.25 10.94
CA ASP A 230 0.90 20.47 11.56
C ASP A 230 0.63 20.93 13.00
N ASP A 231 -0.49 21.57 13.21
CA ASP A 231 -0.98 22.02 14.53
C ASP A 231 -1.98 21.04 15.19
N HIS A 232 -2.18 19.86 14.54
CA HIS A 232 -2.99 18.77 15.06
C HIS A 232 -2.13 17.52 15.32
N TRP A 233 -1.98 16.62 14.41
CA TRP A 233 -1.10 15.44 14.38
C TRP A 233 -1.37 14.53 13.18
N HIS A 234 -2.55 14.61 12.64
CA HIS A 234 -3.10 13.60 11.73
C HIS A 234 -2.32 13.60 10.39
N GLY A 235 -2.07 14.77 9.81
CA GLY A 235 -1.35 14.88 8.54
C GLY A 235 0.10 14.39 8.62
N THR A 236 0.79 14.68 9.74
CA THR A 236 2.13 14.14 9.99
C THR A 236 2.10 12.61 10.05
N HIS A 237 1.06 12.02 10.65
CA HIS A 237 0.91 10.57 10.75
C HIS A 237 0.67 9.94 9.38
N VAL A 238 -0.24 10.51 8.60
CA VAL A 238 -0.56 10.10 7.23
C VAL A 238 0.66 10.16 6.32
N ALA A 239 1.42 11.27 6.39
CA ALA A 239 2.64 11.48 5.61
C ALA A 239 3.72 10.41 5.89
N GLY A 240 3.90 10.03 7.17
CA GLY A 240 4.86 8.99 7.55
C GLY A 240 4.53 7.62 6.94
N ILE A 241 3.26 7.24 6.92
CA ILE A 241 2.83 5.99 6.26
C ILE A 241 3.16 6.03 4.77
N ALA A 242 2.83 7.14 4.09
CA ALA A 242 3.04 7.27 2.65
C ALA A 242 4.52 7.22 2.27
N ALA A 243 5.39 8.00 2.95
CA ALA A 243 6.77 8.17 2.51
C ALA A 243 7.76 8.64 3.59
N ALA A 244 7.71 8.12 4.82
CA ALA A 244 8.79 8.37 5.79
C ALA A 244 10.16 8.02 5.20
N ASP A 245 11.21 8.71 5.67
CA ASP A 245 12.59 8.48 5.24
C ASP A 245 13.06 7.10 5.72
N THR A 246 13.22 6.18 4.80
CA THR A 246 13.38 4.76 5.09
C THR A 246 14.82 4.31 4.93
N GLY A 247 15.29 3.46 5.84
CA GLY A 247 16.66 2.96 5.82
C GLY A 247 17.68 3.95 6.40
N ASN A 248 17.20 4.91 7.19
CA ASN A 248 17.99 5.98 7.82
C ASN A 248 18.40 5.66 9.27
N ALA A 249 18.05 4.48 9.78
CA ALA A 249 18.23 4.02 11.16
C ALA A 249 17.48 4.89 12.20
N VAL A 250 16.40 5.57 11.78
CA VAL A 250 15.51 6.39 12.61
C VAL A 250 14.07 5.87 12.42
N GLY A 251 13.28 5.83 13.45
CA GLY A 251 11.84 5.64 13.48
C GLY A 251 11.28 4.50 12.63
N ILE A 252 10.62 4.84 11.55
CA ILE A 252 9.75 3.97 10.75
C ILE A 252 10.13 3.93 9.26
N ALA A 253 9.61 2.94 8.54
CA ALA A 253 9.66 2.89 7.08
C ALA A 253 8.37 3.45 6.48
N GLY A 254 8.47 4.31 5.46
CA GLY A 254 7.36 4.70 4.59
C GLY A 254 7.19 3.73 3.42
N VAL A 255 6.02 3.73 2.79
CA VAL A 255 5.75 2.88 1.62
C VAL A 255 6.62 3.27 0.43
N ALA A 256 6.70 4.56 0.12
CA ALA A 256 7.42 5.10 -1.03
C ALA A 256 8.74 5.79 -0.58
N TRP A 257 9.79 4.98 -0.34
CA TRP A 257 11.05 5.39 0.29
C TRP A 257 11.67 6.65 -0.26
N ASN A 258 11.69 6.81 -1.60
CA ASN A 258 12.43 7.88 -2.25
C ASN A 258 11.54 9.04 -2.71
N CYS A 259 10.20 8.87 -2.73
CA CYS A 259 9.29 9.92 -3.16
C CYS A 259 9.30 11.12 -2.21
N LYS A 260 8.91 12.28 -2.70
CA LYS A 260 8.76 13.52 -1.94
C LYS A 260 7.35 13.68 -1.41
N LEU A 261 7.23 14.47 -0.35
CA LEU A 261 5.97 14.86 0.29
C LEU A 261 5.72 16.34 0.05
N LEU A 262 4.52 16.67 -0.42
CA LEU A 262 4.03 18.04 -0.52
C LEU A 262 2.91 18.24 0.51
N PRO A 263 3.16 18.97 1.60
CA PRO A 263 2.14 19.30 2.59
C PRO A 263 1.10 20.26 2.02
N VAL A 264 -0.18 19.94 2.22
CA VAL A 264 -1.30 20.82 1.83
C VAL A 264 -2.28 20.84 3.00
N LYS A 265 -2.26 21.89 3.80
CA LYS A 265 -3.11 22.00 4.96
C LYS A 265 -4.49 22.52 4.55
N VAL A 266 -5.49 21.66 4.74
CA VAL A 266 -6.90 21.91 4.36
C VAL A 266 -7.86 21.76 5.52
N THR A 267 -7.33 21.78 6.74
CA THR A 267 -8.12 21.76 7.99
C THR A 267 -7.57 22.76 8.99
N ASP A 268 -8.39 23.16 9.94
CA ASP A 268 -7.93 23.94 11.10
C ASP A 268 -7.28 23.04 12.17
N ALA A 269 -6.85 23.65 13.28
CA ALA A 269 -6.22 22.96 14.42
C ALA A 269 -7.15 21.95 15.14
N SER A 270 -8.45 21.97 14.89
CA SER A 270 -9.41 20.97 15.38
C SER A 270 -9.54 19.76 14.49
N GLY A 271 -8.95 19.82 13.28
CA GLY A 271 -9.09 18.81 12.24
C GLY A 271 -10.34 19.00 11.38
N ASP A 272 -11.04 20.11 11.53
CA ASP A 272 -12.21 20.44 10.72
C ASP A 272 -11.78 21.15 9.43
N GLY A 273 -12.33 20.72 8.29
CA GLY A 273 -12.06 21.29 6.98
C GLY A 273 -13.33 21.63 6.20
N TYR A 274 -13.19 22.50 5.20
CA TYR A 274 -14.27 22.85 4.29
C TYR A 274 -13.97 22.33 2.88
N TYR A 275 -14.99 21.97 2.12
CA TYR A 275 -14.84 21.54 0.73
C TYR A 275 -14.11 22.58 -0.12
N SER A 276 -14.31 23.89 0.12
CA SER A 276 -13.57 24.93 -0.59
C SER A 276 -12.06 24.82 -0.40
N TRP A 277 -11.57 24.54 0.82
CA TRP A 277 -10.14 24.33 1.09
C TRP A 277 -9.61 23.05 0.42
N ILE A 278 -10.43 21.98 0.44
CA ILE A 278 -10.06 20.71 -0.23
C ILE A 278 -10.00 20.90 -1.76
N ILE A 279 -10.97 21.61 -2.35
CA ILE A 279 -11.01 21.94 -3.78
C ILE A 279 -9.76 22.74 -4.17
N ASP A 280 -9.49 23.85 -3.45
CA ASP A 280 -8.32 24.67 -3.70
C ASP A 280 -7.03 23.88 -3.52
N GLY A 281 -6.95 23.05 -2.46
CA GLY A 281 -5.82 22.17 -2.18
C GLY A 281 -5.55 21.13 -3.28
N ILE A 282 -6.60 20.50 -3.85
CA ILE A 282 -6.46 19.57 -4.97
C ILE A 282 -5.88 20.29 -6.19
N ILE A 283 -6.48 21.42 -6.57
CA ILE A 283 -6.04 22.18 -7.75
C ILE A 283 -4.61 22.67 -7.56
N TRP A 284 -4.29 23.25 -6.41
CA TRP A 284 -2.96 23.74 -6.08
C TRP A 284 -1.91 22.61 -6.10
N ALA A 285 -2.21 21.45 -5.49
CA ALA A 285 -1.30 20.32 -5.49
C ALA A 285 -0.98 19.81 -6.90
N VAL A 286 -1.98 19.80 -7.80
CA VAL A 286 -1.79 19.44 -9.22
C VAL A 286 -0.90 20.46 -9.91
N ASP A 287 -1.13 21.75 -9.67
CA ASP A 287 -0.37 22.84 -10.31
C ASP A 287 1.08 22.91 -9.79
N GLU A 288 1.33 22.48 -8.54
CA GLU A 288 2.67 22.29 -7.96
C GLU A 288 3.36 20.99 -8.42
N GLY A 289 2.69 20.19 -9.26
CA GLY A 289 3.27 19.01 -9.91
C GLY A 289 3.15 17.72 -9.09
N ALA A 290 2.18 17.62 -8.19
CA ALA A 290 1.91 16.35 -7.51
C ALA A 290 1.58 15.23 -8.50
N ASP A 291 2.11 14.05 -8.25
CA ASP A 291 1.81 12.83 -9.01
C ASP A 291 0.68 12.02 -8.39
N VAL A 292 0.60 12.08 -7.06
CA VAL A 292 -0.40 11.40 -6.24
C VAL A 292 -0.90 12.38 -5.20
N ILE A 293 -2.20 12.38 -4.95
CA ILE A 293 -2.84 13.12 -3.86
C ILE A 293 -3.46 12.11 -2.90
N ASN A 294 -3.15 12.24 -1.60
CA ASN A 294 -3.82 11.50 -0.53
C ASN A 294 -4.74 12.43 0.23
N ILE A 295 -6.00 12.02 0.42
CA ILE A 295 -7.02 12.74 1.20
C ILE A 295 -7.55 11.79 2.26
N SER A 296 -7.08 11.96 3.51
CA SER A 296 -7.47 11.10 4.63
C SER A 296 -8.62 11.69 5.44
N MET A 297 -9.54 12.37 4.78
CA MET A 297 -10.76 12.99 5.34
C MET A 297 -11.87 12.97 4.30
N GLY A 298 -13.07 13.32 4.70
CA GLY A 298 -14.21 13.44 3.80
C GLY A 298 -15.46 13.97 4.48
N GLY A 299 -16.50 14.18 3.67
CA GLY A 299 -17.81 14.60 4.12
C GLY A 299 -18.93 13.77 3.49
N GLU A 300 -20.14 13.92 4.05
CA GLU A 300 -21.31 13.09 3.66
C GLU A 300 -22.02 13.61 2.39
N TYR A 301 -21.72 14.83 1.96
CA TYR A 301 -22.48 15.51 0.91
C TYR A 301 -21.77 15.39 -0.43
N ASP A 302 -22.54 14.98 -1.46
CA ASP A 302 -22.15 15.08 -2.85
C ASP A 302 -22.07 16.55 -3.28
N ASP A 303 -20.93 16.95 -3.86
CA ASP A 303 -20.70 18.32 -4.29
C ASP A 303 -20.00 18.32 -5.67
N ALA A 304 -20.67 18.92 -6.65
CA ALA A 304 -20.19 18.92 -8.04
C ALA A 304 -18.85 19.67 -8.23
N PHE A 305 -18.53 20.65 -7.38
CA PHE A 305 -17.26 21.38 -7.48
C PHE A 305 -16.10 20.55 -6.92
N LEU A 306 -16.36 19.77 -5.85
CA LEU A 306 -15.37 18.82 -5.34
C LEU A 306 -15.13 17.69 -6.35
N GLU A 307 -16.19 17.18 -7.01
CA GLU A 307 -16.06 16.23 -8.11
C GLU A 307 -15.24 16.79 -9.26
N ASP A 308 -15.54 18.03 -9.69
CA ASP A 308 -14.78 18.74 -10.75
C ASP A 308 -13.29 18.87 -10.40
N ALA A 309 -12.93 19.13 -9.14
CA ALA A 309 -11.54 19.19 -8.69
C ALA A 309 -10.86 17.81 -8.74
N CYS A 310 -11.54 16.73 -8.33
CA CYS A 310 -11.03 15.36 -8.47
C CYS A 310 -10.83 14.98 -9.95
N LYS A 311 -11.80 15.34 -10.80
CA LYS A 311 -11.69 15.18 -12.26
C LYS A 311 -10.53 15.99 -12.86
N TYR A 312 -10.30 17.21 -12.38
CA TYR A 312 -9.17 18.06 -12.81
C TYR A 312 -7.82 17.36 -12.56
N ALA A 313 -7.65 16.73 -11.39
CA ALA A 313 -6.47 15.96 -11.04
C ALA A 313 -6.34 14.71 -11.93
N PHE A 314 -7.42 13.94 -12.07
CA PHE A 314 -7.46 12.72 -12.88
C PHE A 314 -7.12 12.98 -14.36
N ASP A 315 -7.70 14.01 -14.98
CA ASP A 315 -7.46 14.38 -16.38
C ASP A 315 -5.99 14.80 -16.63
N ARG A 316 -5.27 15.20 -15.57
CA ARG A 316 -3.84 15.54 -15.62
C ARG A 316 -2.92 14.37 -15.22
N GLY A 317 -3.50 13.18 -15.03
CA GLY A 317 -2.76 11.97 -14.71
C GLY A 317 -2.33 11.86 -13.25
N VAL A 318 -2.86 12.74 -12.39
CA VAL A 318 -2.65 12.66 -10.92
C VAL A 318 -3.61 11.64 -10.32
N VAL A 319 -3.10 10.73 -9.50
CA VAL A 319 -3.90 9.70 -8.84
C VAL A 319 -4.39 10.24 -7.51
N VAL A 320 -5.70 10.37 -7.35
CA VAL A 320 -6.32 10.75 -6.07
C VAL A 320 -6.71 9.50 -5.30
N VAL A 321 -6.28 9.41 -4.04
CA VAL A 321 -6.58 8.31 -3.12
C VAL A 321 -7.25 8.89 -1.89
N ALA A 322 -8.38 8.36 -1.47
CA ALA A 322 -9.12 8.88 -0.34
C ALA A 322 -9.65 7.79 0.60
N ALA A 323 -9.79 8.15 1.87
CA ALA A 323 -10.32 7.29 2.93
C ALA A 323 -11.84 7.12 2.80
N ALA A 324 -12.35 5.89 2.95
CA ALA A 324 -13.77 5.59 2.80
C ALA A 324 -14.67 6.17 3.90
N GLY A 325 -14.13 6.41 5.11
CA GLY A 325 -14.84 6.87 6.30
C GLY A 325 -14.87 5.81 7.41
N ASN A 326 -15.28 6.24 8.63
CA ASN A 326 -15.08 5.43 9.85
C ASN A 326 -16.37 5.23 10.67
N ASP A 327 -17.56 5.39 10.08
CA ASP A 327 -18.84 5.35 10.78
C ASP A 327 -19.48 3.95 10.76
N GLY A 328 -18.87 2.97 10.07
CA GLY A 328 -19.40 1.62 9.90
C GLY A 328 -20.72 1.59 9.11
N GLY A 329 -21.00 2.66 8.37
CA GLY A 329 -22.24 2.87 7.63
C GLY A 329 -22.13 2.50 6.15
N ALA A 330 -23.29 2.21 5.55
CA ALA A 330 -23.41 2.13 4.10
C ALA A 330 -23.35 3.55 3.52
N GLY A 331 -22.27 3.84 2.80
CA GLY A 331 -22.01 5.13 2.17
C GLY A 331 -20.56 5.56 2.38
N VAL A 332 -19.83 5.62 1.27
CA VAL A 332 -18.46 6.12 1.23
C VAL A 332 -18.49 7.64 1.29
N LEU A 333 -17.60 8.25 2.07
CA LEU A 333 -17.49 9.71 2.15
C LEU A 333 -16.94 10.31 0.86
N TYR A 334 -17.31 11.56 0.57
CA TYR A 334 -16.72 12.33 -0.52
C TYR A 334 -15.41 13.00 -0.05
N PRO A 335 -14.33 12.98 -0.86
CA PRO A 335 -14.30 12.66 -2.30
C PRO A 335 -14.11 11.17 -2.64
N ALA A 336 -13.93 10.26 -1.69
CA ALA A 336 -13.72 8.84 -1.98
C ALA A 336 -14.88 8.23 -2.81
N ALA A 337 -16.09 8.73 -2.65
CA ALA A 337 -17.26 8.26 -3.39
C ALA A 337 -17.28 8.61 -4.87
N TYR A 338 -16.36 9.43 -5.41
CA TYR A 338 -16.25 9.73 -6.84
C TYR A 338 -15.47 8.63 -7.58
N ASP A 339 -16.07 7.47 -7.72
CA ASP A 339 -15.50 6.21 -8.25
C ASP A 339 -14.77 6.34 -9.60
N ASP A 340 -15.20 7.25 -10.47
CA ASP A 340 -14.57 7.48 -11.77
C ASP A 340 -13.18 8.16 -11.64
N TYR A 341 -12.89 8.88 -10.56
CA TYR A 341 -11.72 9.77 -10.41
C TYR A 341 -10.86 9.49 -9.19
N VAL A 342 -11.40 8.82 -8.17
CA VAL A 342 -10.77 8.65 -6.86
C VAL A 342 -10.69 7.17 -6.50
N LEU A 343 -9.58 6.72 -5.92
CA LEU A 343 -9.45 5.42 -5.29
C LEU A 343 -9.99 5.49 -3.85
N ALA A 344 -11.10 4.83 -3.58
CA ALA A 344 -11.68 4.70 -2.24
C ALA A 344 -11.03 3.55 -1.46
N VAL A 345 -10.54 3.84 -0.26
CA VAL A 345 -9.80 2.87 0.56
C VAL A 345 -10.52 2.56 1.86
N ALA A 346 -10.92 1.30 2.03
CA ALA A 346 -11.42 0.74 3.29
C ALA A 346 -10.27 0.28 4.21
N ALA A 347 -10.59 0.02 5.48
CA ALA A 347 -9.61 -0.43 6.46
C ALA A 347 -9.73 -1.93 6.75
N SER A 348 -8.60 -2.64 6.71
CA SER A 348 -8.43 -3.98 7.27
C SER A 348 -7.61 -3.95 8.55
N ASP A 349 -7.67 -5.03 9.31
CA ASP A 349 -6.85 -5.20 10.52
C ASP A 349 -5.64 -6.13 10.28
N TYR A 350 -4.99 -6.50 11.38
CA TYR A 350 -3.81 -7.36 11.42
C TYR A 350 -4.10 -8.85 11.17
N ASP A 351 -5.38 -9.23 11.01
CA ASP A 351 -5.85 -10.58 10.70
C ASP A 351 -6.51 -10.68 9.30
N ASP A 352 -6.41 -9.63 8.48
CA ASP A 352 -7.05 -9.48 7.17
C ASP A 352 -8.58 -9.34 7.22
N GLU A 353 -9.14 -9.06 8.39
CA GLU A 353 -10.57 -8.79 8.50
C GLU A 353 -10.87 -7.32 8.17
N ILE A 354 -11.91 -7.07 7.37
CA ILE A 354 -12.40 -5.70 7.16
C ILE A 354 -13.10 -5.25 8.42
N VAL A 355 -12.66 -4.14 8.97
CA VAL A 355 -13.15 -3.68 10.28
C VAL A 355 -14.55 -3.11 10.21
N SER A 356 -15.37 -3.42 11.22
CA SER A 356 -16.80 -3.08 11.24
C SER A 356 -17.10 -1.58 11.26
N TRP A 357 -16.13 -0.75 11.62
CA TRP A 357 -16.28 0.71 11.61
C TRP A 357 -15.83 1.34 10.27
N SER A 358 -15.20 0.57 9.35
CA SER A 358 -14.92 1.08 8.00
C SER A 358 -16.23 1.28 7.24
N ASN A 359 -16.41 2.44 6.61
CA ASN A 359 -17.52 2.65 5.70
C ASN A 359 -17.40 1.71 4.51
N TYR A 360 -18.54 1.34 3.94
CA TYR A 360 -18.64 0.39 2.84
C TYR A 360 -19.65 0.85 1.78
N GLY A 361 -19.50 0.33 0.58
CA GLY A 361 -20.38 0.62 -0.55
C GLY A 361 -19.72 0.23 -1.87
N PRO A 362 -20.48 0.28 -2.97
CA PRO A 362 -19.98 -0.09 -4.30
C PRO A 362 -18.83 0.80 -4.81
N GLN A 363 -18.53 1.91 -4.13
CA GLN A 363 -17.43 2.80 -4.47
C GLN A 363 -16.11 2.40 -3.81
N VAL A 364 -16.11 1.46 -2.85
CA VAL A 364 -14.87 0.97 -2.25
C VAL A 364 -14.05 0.22 -3.30
N ASP A 365 -12.84 0.68 -3.56
CA ASP A 365 -11.95 0.03 -4.54
C ASP A 365 -11.13 -1.08 -3.94
N VAL A 366 -10.47 -0.78 -2.83
CA VAL A 366 -9.54 -1.68 -2.15
C VAL A 366 -9.55 -1.45 -0.65
N ALA A 367 -9.00 -2.40 0.09
CA ALA A 367 -8.68 -2.25 1.49
C ALA A 367 -7.17 -2.16 1.71
N ALA A 368 -6.78 -1.55 2.83
CA ALA A 368 -5.40 -1.59 3.32
C ALA A 368 -5.41 -1.62 4.87
N PRO A 369 -4.31 -2.05 5.52
CA PRO A 369 -4.23 -2.04 6.98
C PRO A 369 -4.47 -0.64 7.56
N GLY A 370 -5.44 -0.56 8.48
CA GLY A 370 -5.87 0.68 9.11
C GLY A 370 -6.03 0.60 10.62
N VAL A 371 -5.64 -0.52 11.27
CA VAL A 371 -5.78 -0.72 12.72
C VAL A 371 -4.42 -0.74 13.40
N TYR A 372 -4.26 0.07 14.45
CA TYR A 372 -3.00 0.16 15.20
C TYR A 372 -1.77 0.38 14.29
N ILE A 373 -1.87 1.32 13.39
CA ILE A 373 -0.78 1.70 12.50
C ILE A 373 0.17 2.66 13.22
N LEU A 374 1.43 2.27 13.36
CA LEU A 374 2.49 3.13 13.90
C LEU A 374 3.01 4.07 12.82
N SER A 375 2.99 5.37 13.10
CA SER A 375 3.57 6.37 12.20
C SER A 375 4.13 7.59 12.96
N THR A 376 4.69 8.54 12.21
CA THR A 376 5.23 9.80 12.70
C THR A 376 4.16 10.67 13.36
N ALA A 377 4.57 11.50 14.31
CA ALA A 377 3.68 12.46 14.99
C ALA A 377 4.46 13.73 15.34
N PRO A 378 3.83 14.92 15.33
CA PRO A 378 4.50 16.14 15.70
C PRO A 378 5.08 16.06 17.10
N ARG A 379 6.30 16.54 17.28
CA ARG A 379 6.94 16.58 18.60
C ARG A 379 6.15 17.40 19.60
N ALA A 380 5.49 18.44 19.13
CA ALA A 380 4.62 19.28 19.97
C ALA A 380 3.43 18.48 20.54
N TYR A 381 2.90 17.53 19.75
CA TYR A 381 1.77 16.69 20.14
C TYR A 381 2.14 15.61 21.17
N VAL A 382 3.21 14.88 20.92
CA VAL A 382 3.65 13.78 21.81
C VAL A 382 4.32 14.27 23.09
N GLY A 383 4.76 15.53 23.10
CA GLY A 383 5.40 16.19 24.24
C GLY A 383 6.88 15.85 24.44
N PRO A 384 7.58 16.61 25.26
CA PRO A 384 9.03 16.51 25.45
C PRO A 384 9.44 15.15 26.04
N GLY A 385 10.50 14.56 25.49
CA GLY A 385 11.07 13.30 25.96
C GLY A 385 10.40 12.03 25.40
N ASN A 386 9.27 12.15 24.70
CA ASN A 386 8.64 11.05 24.01
C ASN A 386 9.17 10.91 22.58
N PRO A 387 9.25 9.68 22.03
CA PRO A 387 9.50 9.50 20.61
C PRO A 387 8.37 10.13 19.78
N PRO A 388 8.67 10.81 18.65
CA PRO A 388 7.66 11.48 17.85
C PRO A 388 6.92 10.49 16.91
N TYR A 389 6.32 9.47 17.51
CA TYR A 389 5.56 8.42 16.82
C TYR A 389 4.37 8.00 17.68
N LEU A 390 3.27 7.65 17.05
CA LEU A 390 2.09 7.13 17.75
C LEU A 390 1.38 6.05 16.91
N PHE A 391 0.54 5.26 17.58
CA PHE A 391 -0.39 4.33 16.94
C PHE A 391 -1.73 5.00 16.71
N ALA A 392 -2.29 4.87 15.51
CA ALA A 392 -3.64 5.31 15.20
C ALA A 392 -4.41 4.23 14.42
N SER A 393 -5.75 4.37 14.39
CA SER A 393 -6.63 3.50 13.61
C SER A 393 -7.63 4.36 12.84
N GLY A 394 -7.90 3.98 11.59
CA GLY A 394 -8.82 4.68 10.70
C GLY A 394 -8.58 4.28 9.25
N THR A 395 -9.56 4.51 8.39
CA THR A 395 -9.38 4.50 6.93
C THR A 395 -8.38 5.56 6.50
N SER A 396 -8.20 6.62 7.31
CA SER A 396 -7.13 7.62 7.20
C SER A 396 -5.72 7.03 7.25
N MET A 397 -5.51 5.90 7.93
CA MET A 397 -4.23 5.20 7.99
C MET A 397 -4.10 4.15 6.88
N ALA A 398 -5.23 3.67 6.34
CA ALA A 398 -5.27 2.76 5.20
C ALA A 398 -4.93 3.47 3.88
N SER A 399 -5.53 4.62 3.63
CA SER A 399 -5.39 5.42 2.41
C SER A 399 -3.92 5.73 2.04
N PRO A 400 -3.04 6.22 2.94
CA PRO A 400 -1.66 6.54 2.58
C PRO A 400 -0.80 5.32 2.21
N HIS A 401 -1.15 4.10 2.63
CA HIS A 401 -0.52 2.89 2.11
C HIS A 401 -0.76 2.74 0.61
N VAL A 402 -1.98 3.05 0.17
CA VAL A 402 -2.39 2.99 -1.24
C VAL A 402 -1.78 4.15 -2.05
N ALA A 403 -1.72 5.35 -1.48
CA ALA A 403 -1.08 6.51 -2.10
C ALA A 403 0.42 6.27 -2.34
N GLY A 404 1.13 5.71 -1.34
CA GLY A 404 2.52 5.28 -1.50
C GLY A 404 2.69 4.22 -2.59
N LEU A 405 1.79 3.23 -2.68
CA LEU A 405 1.79 2.23 -3.74
C LEU A 405 1.56 2.86 -5.13
N ALA A 406 0.63 3.81 -5.25
CA ALA A 406 0.40 4.53 -6.50
C ALA A 406 1.66 5.26 -6.98
N ALA A 407 2.39 5.94 -6.07
CA ALA A 407 3.66 6.58 -6.37
C ALA A 407 4.74 5.58 -6.81
N LEU A 408 4.82 4.40 -6.19
CA LEU A 408 5.75 3.35 -6.63
C LEU A 408 5.41 2.80 -8.01
N ILE A 409 4.13 2.65 -8.36
CA ILE A 409 3.70 2.24 -9.71
C ILE A 409 4.10 3.29 -10.73
N LYS A 410 3.87 4.57 -10.46
CA LYS A 410 4.29 5.68 -11.34
C LYS A 410 5.82 5.74 -11.46
N SER A 411 6.58 5.53 -10.38
CA SER A 411 8.05 5.41 -10.41
C SER A 411 8.53 4.32 -11.36
N LEU A 412 7.87 3.16 -11.34
CA LEU A 412 8.21 2.03 -12.19
C LEU A 412 7.75 2.22 -13.64
N LYS A 413 6.66 2.96 -13.84
CA LYS A 413 5.94 3.15 -15.11
C LYS A 413 5.42 4.57 -15.27
N PRO A 414 6.27 5.57 -15.52
CA PRO A 414 5.88 6.99 -15.58
C PRO A 414 4.83 7.33 -16.67
N GLY A 415 4.68 6.47 -17.69
CA GLY A 415 3.74 6.68 -18.78
C GLY A 415 2.33 6.15 -18.52
N LEU A 416 2.03 5.58 -17.36
CA LEU A 416 0.68 5.13 -17.02
C LEU A 416 -0.23 6.32 -16.71
N SER A 417 -1.47 6.29 -17.23
CA SER A 417 -2.52 7.23 -16.82
C SER A 417 -2.97 6.98 -15.37
N ALA A 418 -3.68 7.95 -14.77
CA ALA A 418 -4.29 7.76 -13.46
C ALA A 418 -5.19 6.52 -13.45
N ALA A 419 -6.04 6.35 -14.45
CA ALA A 419 -6.90 5.18 -14.60
C ALA A 419 -6.11 3.85 -14.67
N ASP A 420 -4.97 3.82 -15.38
CA ASP A 420 -4.15 2.61 -15.45
C ASP A 420 -3.54 2.26 -14.08
N VAL A 421 -3.06 3.26 -13.32
CA VAL A 421 -2.53 3.07 -11.98
C VAL A 421 -3.62 2.55 -11.03
N MET A 422 -4.80 3.16 -11.05
CA MET A 422 -5.97 2.70 -10.26
C MET A 422 -6.32 1.26 -10.60
N ASN A 423 -6.38 0.90 -11.87
CA ASN A 423 -6.67 -0.47 -12.31
C ASN A 423 -5.58 -1.47 -11.91
N VAL A 424 -4.29 -1.08 -11.94
CA VAL A 424 -3.21 -1.93 -11.43
C VAL A 424 -3.44 -2.23 -9.95
N ILE A 425 -3.78 -1.23 -9.14
CA ILE A 425 -4.04 -1.40 -7.70
C ILE A 425 -5.25 -2.31 -7.48
N ARG A 426 -6.38 -2.04 -8.13
CA ARG A 426 -7.62 -2.83 -8.04
C ARG A 426 -7.37 -4.31 -8.38
N TYR A 427 -6.85 -4.60 -9.57
CA TYR A 427 -6.76 -5.98 -10.08
C TYR A 427 -5.56 -6.78 -9.57
N THR A 428 -4.69 -6.19 -8.78
CA THR A 428 -3.60 -6.90 -8.11
C THR A 428 -3.81 -7.10 -6.62
N ALA A 429 -4.91 -6.60 -6.07
CA ALA A 429 -5.29 -6.81 -4.67
C ALA A 429 -5.46 -8.30 -4.34
N ASP A 430 -5.31 -8.66 -3.09
CA ASP A 430 -5.58 -9.99 -2.55
C ASP A 430 -7.03 -10.01 -2.05
N ASP A 431 -7.85 -10.86 -2.62
CA ASP A 431 -9.22 -11.09 -2.17
C ASP A 431 -9.19 -11.80 -0.80
N VAL A 432 -9.21 -11.00 0.27
CA VAL A 432 -8.98 -11.48 1.65
C VAL A 432 -10.20 -12.13 2.26
N ASN A 433 -11.38 -11.84 1.76
CA ASN A 433 -12.67 -12.41 2.19
C ASN A 433 -13.30 -13.36 1.17
N ALA A 434 -12.52 -13.89 0.23
CA ALA A 434 -12.94 -14.79 -0.84
C ALA A 434 -13.76 -16.02 -0.38
N ALA A 435 -13.60 -16.42 0.88
CA ALA A 435 -14.35 -17.53 1.45
C ALA A 435 -15.84 -17.20 1.68
N THR A 436 -16.17 -15.93 1.92
CA THR A 436 -17.51 -15.44 2.23
C THR A 436 -18.09 -14.54 1.14
N ALA A 437 -17.25 -13.76 0.46
CA ALA A 437 -17.62 -12.83 -0.60
C ALA A 437 -16.54 -12.84 -1.71
N PRO A 438 -16.52 -13.86 -2.59
CA PRO A 438 -15.47 -13.99 -3.60
C PRO A 438 -15.59 -12.93 -4.70
N GLY A 439 -14.45 -12.33 -5.02
CA GLY A 439 -14.34 -11.27 -6.02
C GLY A 439 -14.56 -9.88 -5.43
N PHE A 440 -15.11 -8.97 -6.23
CA PHE A 440 -15.46 -7.62 -5.76
C PHE A 440 -16.66 -7.68 -4.80
N ASP A 441 -16.54 -6.94 -3.68
CA ASP A 441 -17.64 -6.72 -2.73
C ASP A 441 -17.60 -5.32 -2.13
N ASP A 442 -18.72 -4.88 -1.53
CA ASP A 442 -18.88 -3.50 -1.04
C ASP A 442 -18.02 -3.16 0.19
N HIS A 443 -17.42 -4.13 0.88
CA HIS A 443 -16.61 -3.90 2.08
C HIS A 443 -15.10 -3.83 1.80
N ALA A 444 -14.61 -4.75 0.97
CA ALA A 444 -13.20 -4.88 0.65
C ALA A 444 -12.82 -4.34 -0.74
N GLY A 445 -13.82 -4.00 -1.57
CA GLY A 445 -13.61 -3.73 -2.99
C GLY A 445 -13.01 -4.96 -3.69
N TYR A 446 -11.88 -4.78 -4.35
CA TYR A 446 -11.10 -5.87 -4.95
C TYR A 446 -10.21 -6.62 -3.94
N GLY A 447 -10.26 -6.25 -2.65
CA GLY A 447 -9.48 -6.85 -1.58
C GLY A 447 -8.35 -5.97 -1.05
N ARG A 448 -7.50 -6.54 -0.18
CA ARG A 448 -6.35 -5.82 0.38
C ARG A 448 -5.27 -5.63 -0.68
N VAL A 449 -4.73 -4.41 -0.78
CA VAL A 449 -3.64 -4.10 -1.71
C VAL A 449 -2.43 -5.01 -1.54
N ASN A 450 -1.82 -5.41 -2.66
CA ASN A 450 -0.65 -6.27 -2.70
C ASN A 450 0.45 -5.62 -3.54
N MET A 451 1.41 -4.98 -2.89
CA MET A 451 2.50 -4.26 -3.55
C MET A 451 3.39 -5.17 -4.38
N GLU A 452 3.67 -6.41 -3.91
CA GLU A 452 4.48 -7.37 -4.68
C GLU A 452 3.83 -7.68 -6.02
N ARG A 453 2.51 -7.87 -6.04
CA ARG A 453 1.77 -8.13 -7.27
C ARG A 453 1.70 -6.90 -8.15
N ALA A 454 1.44 -5.73 -7.57
CA ALA A 454 1.32 -4.46 -8.27
C ALA A 454 2.64 -4.02 -8.93
N LEU A 455 3.79 -4.28 -8.30
CA LEU A 455 5.11 -3.85 -8.78
C LEU A 455 5.90 -4.95 -9.49
N THR A 456 5.34 -6.15 -9.64
CA THR A 456 5.96 -7.17 -10.48
C THR A 456 5.95 -6.71 -11.94
N PRO A 457 7.09 -6.70 -12.67
CA PRO A 457 7.12 -6.18 -14.05
C PRO A 457 6.14 -6.93 -14.95
N TYR A 458 5.19 -6.19 -15.48
CA TYR A 458 4.16 -6.68 -16.38
C TYR A 458 4.66 -6.70 -17.82
N ILE A 459 4.32 -7.74 -18.57
CA ILE A 459 4.24 -7.68 -20.02
C ILE A 459 2.80 -7.23 -20.33
N ILE A 460 2.59 -5.94 -20.48
CA ILE A 460 1.35 -5.41 -21.06
C ILE A 460 1.43 -5.74 -22.56
N ARG A 461 0.54 -6.58 -23.04
CA ARG A 461 0.34 -6.84 -24.47
C ARG A 461 -0.91 -6.12 -24.95
#